data_6f15bc9ccaff676b3439d24b61a3de94
#
_entry.id   6f15bc9ccaff676b3439d24b61a3de94
#
_cell.length_a   1.000
_cell.length_b   1.000
_cell.length_c   1.000
_cell.angle_alpha   90.00
_cell.angle_beta   90.00
_cell.angle_gamma   90.00
#
_symmetry.space_group_name_H-M   'P 1'
#
loop_
_entity.id
_entity.type
_entity.pdbx_description
1 polymer ?
#
loop_
_entity_poly.entity_id
_entity_poly.type
_entity_poly.pdbx_seq_one_letter_code
_entity_poly.pdbx_strand_id
1 'polypeptide(L)'
;MNYESALEYIHAVQWAGHKPGLTRTRTLLAALGDPHKQLQFIHVAGTNGKGSTAAMLASCLQAAGYRVGLYTSPFINRFNERIQVNGQQIPDEELVRLVERVKPAADAMADVPTEFEIIT
;
A
#
# COMPACT_ATOMS: atom_id res chain seq x y z
N MET A 1 -0.79 18.96 3.86
CA MET A 1 -0.21 17.81 4.60
C MET A 1 1.23 17.64 4.17
N ASN A 2 2.12 17.40 5.12
CA ASN A 2 3.52 17.07 4.84
C ASN A 2 3.77 15.57 5.05
N TYR A 3 4.99 15.11 4.78
CA TYR A 3 5.36 13.70 4.89
C TYR A 3 5.17 13.15 6.32
N GLU A 4 5.57 13.91 7.33
CA GLU A 4 5.44 13.51 8.73
C GLU A 4 3.97 13.34 9.12
N SER A 5 3.12 14.32 8.79
CA SER A 5 1.68 14.23 9.08
C SER A 5 0.97 13.14 8.26
N ALA A 6 1.47 12.80 7.08
CA ALA A 6 0.96 11.67 6.32
C ALA A 6 1.28 10.33 7.02
N LEU A 7 2.50 10.17 7.52
CA LEU A 7 2.87 9.00 8.32
C LEU A 7 2.09 8.92 9.63
N GLU A 8 1.95 10.06 10.32
CA GLU A 8 1.14 10.13 11.54
C GLU A 8 -0.30 9.68 11.28
N TYR A 9 -0.92 10.11 10.19
CA TYR A 9 -2.25 9.66 9.82
C TYR A 9 -2.31 8.13 9.64
N ILE A 10 -1.38 7.57 8.89
CA ILE A 10 -1.31 6.12 8.66
C ILE A 10 -1.18 5.36 9.98
N HIS A 11 -0.30 5.81 10.87
CA HIS A 11 -0.01 5.12 12.13
C HIS A 11 -1.00 5.43 13.26
N ALA A 12 -1.76 6.52 13.16
CA ALA A 12 -2.77 6.90 14.15
C ALA A 12 -4.01 6.01 14.12
N VAL A 13 -4.21 5.26 13.04
CA VAL A 13 -5.27 4.27 12.98
C VAL A 13 -4.94 3.20 14.01
N GLN A 14 -5.55 3.33 15.18
CA GLN A 14 -5.31 2.40 16.28
C GLN A 14 -5.63 0.97 15.81
N TRP A 15 -4.71 0.11 16.13
CA TRP A 15 -4.88 -1.31 15.91
C TRP A 15 -6.06 -1.81 16.78
N ALA A 16 -7.25 -1.75 16.23
CA ALA A 16 -8.48 -2.15 16.91
C ALA A 16 -8.68 -3.68 16.89
N GLY A 17 -7.57 -4.42 16.96
CA GLY A 17 -7.59 -5.86 16.89
C GLY A 17 -7.72 -6.40 15.45
N HIS A 18 -7.78 -7.71 15.33
CA HIS A 18 -7.97 -8.38 14.05
C HIS A 18 -9.42 -8.22 13.60
N LYS A 19 -9.63 -7.52 12.48
CA LYS A 19 -10.93 -7.36 11.85
C LYS A 19 -10.98 -8.23 10.59
N PRO A 20 -11.63 -9.39 10.62
CA PRO A 20 -11.67 -10.29 9.47
C PRO A 20 -12.56 -9.75 8.34
N GLY A 21 -12.31 -10.26 7.13
CA GLY A 21 -13.10 -9.96 5.94
C GLY A 21 -12.51 -8.84 5.07
N LEU A 22 -13.11 -8.68 3.90
CA LEU A 22 -12.66 -7.74 2.87
C LEU A 22 -13.63 -6.57 2.65
N THR A 23 -14.69 -6.46 3.45
CA THR A 23 -15.74 -5.45 3.24
C THR A 23 -15.18 -4.03 3.34
N ARG A 24 -14.36 -3.72 4.35
CA ARG A 24 -13.74 -2.41 4.51
C ARG A 24 -12.83 -2.07 3.33
N THR A 25 -11.97 -3.02 2.93
CA THR A 25 -11.07 -2.85 1.80
C THR A 25 -11.84 -2.60 0.51
N ARG A 26 -12.89 -3.37 0.25
CA ARG A 26 -13.74 -3.17 -0.94
C ARG A 26 -14.46 -1.83 -0.93
N THR A 27 -14.97 -1.41 0.22
CA THR A 27 -15.65 -0.13 0.38
C THR A 27 -14.69 1.03 0.11
N LEU A 28 -13.50 0.98 0.68
CA LEU A 28 -12.48 2.01 0.46
C LEU A 28 -12.05 2.07 -1.00
N LEU A 29 -11.77 0.93 -1.62
CA LEU A 29 -11.38 0.85 -3.02
C LEU A 29 -12.48 1.38 -3.95
N ALA A 30 -13.74 1.06 -3.68
CA ALA A 30 -14.87 1.58 -4.46
C ALA A 30 -14.95 3.11 -4.38
N ALA A 31 -14.74 3.68 -3.21
CA ALA A 31 -14.71 5.13 -3.02
C ALA A 31 -13.53 5.80 -3.77
N LEU A 32 -12.46 5.06 -4.05
CA LEU A 32 -11.30 5.53 -4.81
C LEU A 32 -11.39 5.23 -6.31
N GLY A 33 -12.51 4.66 -6.78
CA GLY A 33 -12.73 4.34 -8.20
C GLY A 33 -12.25 2.96 -8.62
N ASP A 34 -12.11 2.02 -7.69
CA ASP A 34 -11.68 0.63 -7.95
C ASP A 34 -10.36 0.53 -8.73
N PRO A 35 -9.26 1.21 -8.30
CA PRO A 35 -8.01 1.22 -9.06
C PRO A 35 -7.40 -0.17 -9.24
N HIS A 36 -7.67 -1.10 -8.33
CA HIS A 36 -7.18 -2.48 -8.37
C HIS A 36 -7.73 -3.28 -9.55
N LYS A 37 -8.88 -2.90 -10.10
CA LYS A 37 -9.49 -3.59 -11.25
C LYS A 37 -8.76 -3.31 -12.57
N GLN A 38 -7.91 -2.30 -12.59
CA GLN A 38 -7.13 -1.91 -13.77
C GLN A 38 -5.72 -2.49 -13.76
N LEU A 39 -5.37 -3.25 -12.73
CA LEU A 39 -4.02 -3.80 -12.53
C LEU A 39 -4.04 -5.32 -12.53
N GLN A 40 -2.90 -5.89 -12.90
CA GLN A 40 -2.63 -7.32 -12.71
C GLN A 40 -1.71 -7.48 -11.50
N PHE A 41 -1.97 -8.50 -10.69
CA PHE A 41 -1.24 -8.73 -9.46
C PHE A 41 -0.57 -10.09 -9.45
N ILE A 42 0.63 -10.15 -8.86
CA ILE A 42 1.28 -11.38 -8.42
C ILE A 42 1.38 -11.30 -6.90
N HIS A 43 0.70 -12.22 -6.22
CA HIS A 43 0.73 -12.27 -4.76
C HIS A 43 1.76 -13.31 -4.30
N VAL A 44 2.74 -12.87 -3.53
CA VAL A 44 3.79 -13.72 -2.96
C VAL A 44 3.51 -13.90 -1.47
N ALA A 45 3.23 -15.12 -1.08
CA ALA A 45 2.96 -15.51 0.31
C ALA A 45 3.90 -16.61 0.76
N GLY A 46 4.14 -16.70 2.05
CA GLY A 46 4.99 -17.76 2.63
C GLY A 46 5.63 -17.32 3.93
N THR A 47 6.39 -18.21 4.54
CA THR A 47 7.05 -17.98 5.83
C THR A 47 8.37 -17.23 5.65
N ASN A 48 9.19 -17.65 4.67
CA ASN A 48 10.52 -17.10 4.42
C ASN A 48 10.70 -16.75 2.93
N GLY A 49 11.54 -15.76 2.65
CA GLY A 49 11.95 -15.41 1.30
C GLY A 49 10.92 -14.64 0.47
N LYS A 50 9.81 -14.21 1.05
CA LYS A 50 8.77 -13.45 0.34
C LYS A 50 9.33 -12.18 -0.31
N GLY A 51 10.04 -11.38 0.47
CA GLY A 51 10.60 -10.11 -0.01
C GLY A 51 11.63 -10.30 -1.12
N SER A 52 12.52 -11.27 -0.97
CA SER A 52 13.52 -11.61 -1.98
C SER A 52 12.88 -12.12 -3.28
N THR A 53 11.90 -13.00 -3.18
CA THR A 53 11.15 -13.52 -4.34
C THR A 53 10.42 -12.39 -5.06
N ALA A 54 9.71 -11.54 -4.33
CA ALA A 54 8.98 -10.42 -4.92
C ALA A 54 9.93 -9.42 -5.60
N ALA A 55 11.08 -9.11 -4.99
CA ALA A 55 12.09 -8.24 -5.57
C ALA A 55 12.67 -8.80 -6.87
N MET A 56 12.96 -10.10 -6.90
CA MET A 56 13.47 -10.77 -8.11
C MET A 56 12.41 -10.77 -9.23
N LEU A 57 11.17 -11.09 -8.91
CA LEU A 57 10.07 -11.02 -9.88
C LEU A 57 9.88 -9.62 -10.43
N ALA A 58 9.88 -8.61 -9.57
CA ALA A 58 9.76 -7.21 -10.00
C ALA A 58 10.89 -6.81 -10.94
N SER A 59 12.13 -7.20 -10.64
CA SER A 59 13.30 -6.94 -11.48
C SER A 59 13.18 -7.62 -12.85
N CYS A 60 12.76 -8.87 -12.89
CA CYS A 60 12.55 -9.61 -14.15
C CYS A 60 11.45 -8.97 -15.01
N LEU A 61 10.33 -8.61 -14.40
CA LEU A 61 9.22 -7.98 -15.12
C LEU A 61 9.59 -6.59 -15.64
N GLN A 62 10.33 -5.82 -14.88
CA GLN A 62 10.85 -4.53 -15.31
C GLN A 62 11.80 -4.68 -16.50
N ALA A 63 12.70 -5.66 -16.45
CA ALA A 63 13.60 -5.98 -17.57
C ALA A 63 12.86 -6.43 -18.83
N ALA A 64 11.70 -7.04 -18.66
CA ALA A 64 10.81 -7.44 -19.77
C ALA A 64 9.99 -6.27 -20.35
N GLY A 65 10.14 -5.06 -19.82
CA GLY A 65 9.49 -3.85 -20.33
C GLY A 65 8.19 -3.46 -19.62
N TYR A 66 7.81 -4.15 -18.56
CA TYR A 66 6.62 -3.78 -17.78
C TYR A 66 6.90 -2.65 -16.81
N ARG A 67 5.87 -1.85 -16.53
CA ARG A 67 5.87 -0.93 -15.40
C ARG A 67 5.43 -1.70 -14.17
N VAL A 68 6.31 -1.80 -13.18
CA VAL A 68 6.12 -2.72 -12.05
C VAL A 68 6.04 -1.96 -10.75
N GLY A 69 4.91 -2.10 -10.05
CA GLY A 69 4.78 -1.73 -8.65
C GLY A 69 5.22 -2.89 -7.75
N LEU A 70 5.94 -2.59 -6.69
CA LEU A 70 6.35 -3.56 -5.68
C LEU A 70 5.87 -3.07 -4.31
N TYR A 71 5.08 -3.90 -3.64
CA TYR A 71 4.66 -3.67 -2.27
C TYR A 71 5.27 -4.73 -1.35
N THR A 72 5.96 -4.28 -0.31
CA THR A 72 6.63 -5.17 0.65
C THR A 72 6.36 -4.75 2.10
N SER A 73 6.50 -5.68 3.02
CA SER A 73 6.34 -5.47 4.46
C SER A 73 7.27 -6.44 5.22
N PRO A 74 7.91 -5.99 6.31
CA PRO A 74 8.00 -4.62 6.81
C PRO A 74 9.05 -3.78 6.05
N PHE A 75 9.25 -2.52 6.47
CA PHE A 75 10.39 -1.71 6.02
C PHE A 75 11.58 -1.83 7.00
N ILE A 76 12.78 -1.50 6.54
CA ILE A 76 14.01 -1.54 7.35
C ILE A 76 14.36 -0.15 7.87
N ASN A 77 14.50 0.84 6.99
CA ASN A 77 14.92 2.20 7.33
C ASN A 77 13.81 3.23 7.14
N ARG A 78 13.07 3.15 6.04
CA ARG A 78 12.06 4.15 5.68
C ARG A 78 10.77 3.49 5.24
N PHE A 79 9.65 4.09 5.61
CA PHE A 79 8.32 3.65 5.19
C PHE A 79 8.20 3.50 3.67
N ASN A 80 8.79 4.42 2.90
CA ASN A 80 8.70 4.44 1.44
C ASN A 80 9.31 3.21 0.75
N GLU A 81 10.15 2.45 1.45
CA GLU A 81 10.67 1.16 0.95
C GLU A 81 9.54 0.17 0.63
N ARG A 82 8.39 0.32 1.29
CA ARG A 82 7.23 -0.57 1.14
C ARG A 82 6.54 -0.41 -0.20
N ILE A 83 6.70 0.74 -0.85
CA ILE A 83 6.03 1.07 -2.11
C ILE A 83 7.07 1.54 -3.11
N GLN A 84 7.32 0.73 -4.11
CA GLN A 84 8.29 1.02 -5.16
C GLN A 84 7.64 0.94 -6.54
N VAL A 85 8.09 1.76 -7.46
CA VAL A 85 7.70 1.71 -8.87
C VAL A 85 8.99 1.66 -9.70
N ASN A 86 9.11 0.63 -10.53
CA ASN A 86 10.29 0.41 -11.37
C ASN A 86 11.61 0.48 -10.59
N GLY A 87 11.65 -0.19 -9.43
CA GLY A 87 12.85 -0.29 -8.61
C GLY A 87 13.19 0.93 -7.77
N GLN A 88 12.34 1.96 -7.78
CA GLN A 88 12.56 3.17 -6.99
C GLN A 88 11.46 3.34 -5.95
N GLN A 89 11.86 3.71 -4.74
CA GLN A 89 10.91 4.05 -3.68
C GLN A 89 10.04 5.23 -4.10
N ILE A 90 8.76 5.20 -3.69
CA ILE A 90 7.85 6.32 -3.91
C ILE A 90 8.43 7.60 -3.26
N PRO A 91 8.45 8.75 -3.96
CA PRO A 91 8.85 10.02 -3.36
C PRO A 91 7.93 10.43 -2.21
N ASP A 92 8.47 11.20 -1.27
CA ASP A 92 7.72 11.69 -0.11
C ASP A 92 6.47 12.48 -0.53
N GLU A 93 6.60 13.34 -1.53
CA GLU A 93 5.49 14.14 -2.06
C GLU A 93 4.39 13.28 -2.66
N GLU A 94 4.76 12.17 -3.28
CA GLU A 94 3.78 11.24 -3.85
C GLU A 94 3.04 10.48 -2.76
N LEU A 95 3.74 10.07 -1.70
CA LEU A 95 3.10 9.47 -0.53
C LEU A 95 2.08 10.44 0.10
N VAL A 96 2.47 11.70 0.29
CA VAL A 96 1.56 12.75 0.80
C VAL A 96 0.31 12.86 -0.07
N ARG A 97 0.49 12.94 -1.38
CA ARG A 97 -0.62 13.06 -2.32
C ARG A 97 -1.58 11.88 -2.27
N LEU A 98 -1.03 10.67 -2.14
CA LEU A 98 -1.85 9.46 -2.00
C LEU A 98 -2.62 9.44 -0.69
N VAL A 99 -1.99 9.81 0.42
CA VAL A 99 -2.67 9.89 1.72
C VAL A 99 -3.77 10.95 1.69
N GLU A 100 -3.52 12.13 1.11
CA GLU A 100 -4.53 13.17 0.94
C GLU A 100 -5.73 12.70 0.11
N ARG A 101 -5.52 11.81 -0.83
CA ARG A 101 -6.59 11.21 -1.64
C ARG A 101 -7.36 10.13 -0.88
N VAL A 102 -6.67 9.29 -0.11
CA VAL A 102 -7.27 8.17 0.62
C VAL A 102 -7.99 8.63 1.87
N LYS A 103 -7.41 9.58 2.60
CA LYS A 103 -7.90 10.04 3.90
C LYS A 103 -9.39 10.42 3.91
N PRO A 104 -9.91 11.26 3.00
CA PRO A 104 -11.33 11.62 3.03
C PRO A 104 -12.26 10.42 2.87
N ALA A 105 -11.89 9.46 2.02
CA ALA A 105 -12.67 8.25 1.80
C ALA A 105 -12.64 7.33 3.03
N ALA A 106 -11.49 7.16 3.65
CA ALA A 106 -11.33 6.35 4.86
C ALA A 106 -12.05 6.97 6.07
N ASP A 107 -11.93 8.27 6.26
CA ASP A 107 -12.56 9.00 7.37
C ASP A 107 -14.10 9.02 7.25
N ALA A 108 -14.64 8.92 6.05
CA ALA A 108 -16.09 8.86 5.82
C ALA A 108 -16.71 7.47 6.09
N MET A 109 -15.89 6.45 6.28
CA MET A 109 -16.38 5.10 6.53
C MET A 109 -16.84 4.94 7.98
N ALA A 110 -18.03 4.33 8.17
CA ALA A 110 -18.57 4.03 9.51
C ALA A 110 -17.71 2.96 10.21
N ASP A 111 -17.29 1.94 9.48
CA ASP A 111 -16.35 0.92 9.96
C ASP A 111 -14.96 1.30 9.45
N VAL A 112 -14.16 1.89 10.33
CA VAL A 112 -12.85 2.48 9.99
C VAL A 112 -11.87 1.41 9.50
N PRO A 113 -11.19 1.61 8.37
CA PRO A 113 -10.19 0.67 7.90
C PRO A 113 -9.00 0.59 8.85
N THR A 114 -8.35 -0.57 8.88
CA THR A 114 -7.11 -0.78 9.66
C THR A 114 -5.93 -0.10 8.99
N GLU A 115 -4.83 0.07 9.75
CA GLU A 115 -3.57 0.58 9.19
C GLU A 115 -3.13 -0.23 7.97
N PHE A 116 -3.16 -1.55 8.07
CA PHE A 116 -2.79 -2.44 6.97
C PHE A 116 -3.68 -2.23 5.72
N GLU A 117 -4.98 -2.07 5.92
CA GLU A 117 -5.93 -1.83 4.82
C GLU A 117 -5.69 -0.47 4.15
N ILE A 118 -5.33 0.55 4.92
CA ILE A 118 -4.98 1.87 4.37
C ILE A 118 -3.69 1.80 3.55
N ILE A 119 -2.67 1.12 4.07
CA ILE A 119 -1.38 1.04 3.39
C ILE A 119 -1.49 0.21 2.10
N THR A 120 -2.22 -0.89 2.15
CA THR A 120 -2.41 -1.77 1.01
C THR A 120 -3.20 -1.12 -0.11
#